data_dd065ecdefd4a5108f5ec7f5b6922582
#
_entry.id   dd065ecdefd4a5108f5ec7f5b6922582
#
_cell.length_a   1.000
_cell.length_b   1.000
_cell.length_c   1.000
_cell.angle_alpha   90.00
_cell.angle_beta   90.00
_cell.angle_gamma   90.00
#
_symmetry.space_group_name_H-M   'P 1'
#
loop_
_entity.id
_entity.type
_entity.pdbx_description
1 polymer ?
#
loop_
_entity_poly.entity_id
_entity_poly.type
_entity_poly.pdbx_seq_one_letter_code
_entity_poly.pdbx_strand_id
1 'polypeptide(L)'
;MNRFLYYIIVVLILLVLFPMGTHAQDIDKLSENKVVTAVTALNSGDIDSAIRLLEASIEMSPENDAAYYYLSLCHASKKDMAKAETFMKKACELDPGNFWYRYRLASIYGVTSREELTTEIYEKLVEDFPRRSDLYFDMVELYSSQGEYDKALKTLDEVETVFGKTEATAVFRFNLLRQMDKNEEAFASLEEYNREYSSPYVLSTLADWQMSMYNDSTALAYYNEALDLAPDYAPALLGKAETLRMTRHYDQYFSTLDRFMQVEDYAPQGKAEYMMAVVQRTDPKFVKSFTPQIDSVFATMRRVHPQDSTIIRTSAVYFYTTGRNAQADSYFRMNAELYKDSFTANADYVEFLMYAQDWESLASEGRKAFAKFPDTAFLEMASVGDFNLGRYDKVLEICDKVLEVAPKDSSATLRAWSTAGDIYHKLGEPKKAYKAYEKALKINPDYVYVLNNYAYYLSMEGKKLKKAYAMSKKTIEAEPDNATYLDTFGWILYLQGKALEAKPFFKHAMLYGGKESVVVMDHYAEVLYALKEYDLAFVYWNLALKKNDGDIPDLERKVEERKQAAK
;
A
#
# COMPACT_ATOMS: atom_id res chain seq x y z
N MET A 1 24.90 -2.28 88.06
CA MET A 1 25.59 -2.84 86.87
C MET A 1 24.68 -3.19 85.71
N ASN A 2 23.36 -3.48 85.93
CA ASN A 2 22.46 -3.91 84.82
C ASN A 2 21.84 -2.80 83.95
N ARG A 3 21.74 -1.54 84.41
CA ARG A 3 21.18 -0.46 83.57
C ARG A 3 22.16 0.07 82.49
N PHE A 4 23.45 0.07 82.81
CA PHE A 4 24.48 0.53 81.90
C PHE A 4 24.70 -0.46 80.73
N LEU A 5 24.62 -1.73 80.99
CA LEU A 5 24.70 -2.79 79.97
C LEU A 5 23.48 -2.78 79.01
N TYR A 6 22.29 -2.46 79.55
CA TYR A 6 21.07 -2.32 78.74
C TYR A 6 21.16 -1.10 77.78
N TYR A 7 21.68 0.03 78.23
CA TYR A 7 21.90 1.22 77.38
C TYR A 7 22.95 0.95 76.28
N ILE A 8 24.00 0.21 76.57
CA ILE A 8 25.03 -0.15 75.60
C ILE A 8 24.45 -1.14 74.56
N ILE A 9 23.63 -2.06 74.96
CA ILE A 9 22.97 -3.02 74.02
C ILE A 9 21.95 -2.26 73.14
N VAL A 10 21.16 -1.36 73.68
CA VAL A 10 20.18 -0.55 72.93
C VAL A 10 20.89 0.40 71.96
N VAL A 11 22.00 1.02 72.36
CA VAL A 11 22.79 1.89 71.50
C VAL A 11 23.50 1.08 70.40
N LEU A 12 24.00 -0.13 70.68
CA LEU A 12 24.57 -1.05 69.68
C LEU A 12 23.54 -1.56 68.69
N ILE A 13 22.33 -1.86 69.16
CA ILE A 13 21.21 -2.24 68.27
C ILE A 13 20.78 -1.06 67.37
N LEU A 14 20.71 0.15 67.90
CA LEU A 14 20.43 1.36 67.14
C LEU A 14 21.54 1.71 66.14
N LEU A 15 22.79 1.50 66.45
CA LEU A 15 23.94 1.74 65.57
C LEU A 15 24.10 0.67 64.47
N VAL A 16 23.57 -0.56 64.66
CA VAL A 16 23.55 -1.60 63.65
C VAL A 16 22.34 -1.47 62.72
N LEU A 17 21.23 -0.89 63.21
CA LEU A 17 20.01 -0.68 62.37
C LEU A 17 20.07 0.64 61.55
N PHE A 18 20.81 1.64 61.98
CA PHE A 18 20.89 2.95 61.29
C PHE A 18 21.62 2.89 59.92
N PRO A 19 22.73 2.16 59.70
CA PRO A 19 23.36 2.07 58.40
C PRO A 19 22.62 1.17 57.44
N MET A 20 21.80 0.20 57.90
CA MET A 20 20.98 -0.62 57.03
C MET A 20 19.84 0.16 56.37
N GLY A 21 19.21 1.11 57.08
CA GLY A 21 18.12 1.95 56.53
C GLY A 21 18.59 2.91 55.45
N THR A 22 19.76 3.53 55.60
CA THR A 22 20.31 4.47 54.62
C THR A 22 20.80 3.74 53.37
N HIS A 23 21.40 2.54 53.53
CA HIS A 23 21.85 1.74 52.39
C HIS A 23 20.66 1.18 51.57
N ALA A 24 19.58 0.76 52.22
CA ALA A 24 18.39 0.31 51.53
C ALA A 24 17.74 1.46 50.73
N GLN A 25 17.60 2.66 51.32
CA GLN A 25 17.06 3.85 50.62
C GLN A 25 17.93 4.28 49.43
N ASP A 26 19.24 4.14 49.48
CA ASP A 26 20.13 4.48 48.36
C ASP A 26 20.03 3.43 47.24
N ILE A 27 19.81 2.16 47.57
CA ILE A 27 19.59 1.07 46.61
C ILE A 27 18.24 1.27 45.87
N ASP A 28 17.17 1.61 46.59
CA ASP A 28 15.85 1.83 46.00
C ASP A 28 15.89 3.03 45.04
N LYS A 29 16.50 4.16 45.43
CA LYS A 29 16.71 5.31 44.54
C LYS A 29 17.49 4.96 43.27
N LEU A 30 18.51 4.10 43.38
CA LEU A 30 19.30 3.70 42.23
C LEU A 30 18.49 2.77 41.29
N SER A 31 17.66 1.90 41.87
CA SER A 31 16.71 1.07 41.12
C SER A 31 15.68 1.94 40.37
N GLU A 32 15.06 2.93 41.04
CA GLU A 32 14.13 3.87 40.43
C GLU A 32 14.78 4.65 39.27
N ASN A 33 16.01 5.15 39.43
CA ASN A 33 16.76 5.86 38.38
C ASN A 33 16.98 4.96 37.14
N LYS A 34 17.20 3.66 37.33
CA LYS A 34 17.31 2.72 36.21
C LYS A 34 15.99 2.57 35.46
N VAL A 35 14.86 2.54 36.17
CA VAL A 35 13.53 2.52 35.55
C VAL A 35 13.31 3.81 34.71
N VAL A 36 13.61 4.99 35.24
CA VAL A 36 13.48 6.25 34.50
C VAL A 36 14.35 6.25 33.23
N THR A 37 15.59 5.74 33.34
CA THR A 37 16.48 5.64 32.17
C THR A 37 15.95 4.62 31.17
N ALA A 38 15.40 3.51 31.63
CA ALA A 38 14.81 2.48 30.79
C ALA A 38 13.55 2.98 30.03
N VAL A 39 12.72 3.79 30.70
CA VAL A 39 11.56 4.44 30.06
C VAL A 39 11.99 5.38 28.93
N THR A 40 13.10 6.10 29.14
CA THR A 40 13.67 6.96 28.10
C THR A 40 14.16 6.13 26.89
N ALA A 41 14.84 5.02 27.14
CA ALA A 41 15.28 4.10 26.10
C ALA A 41 14.08 3.48 25.36
N LEU A 42 13.04 3.06 26.09
CA LEU A 42 11.81 2.53 25.51
C LEU A 42 11.12 3.55 24.58
N ASN A 43 11.01 4.78 25.01
CA ASN A 43 10.41 5.87 24.22
C ASN A 43 11.24 6.23 22.98
N SER A 44 12.54 5.98 23.00
CA SER A 44 13.43 6.13 21.82
C SER A 44 13.45 4.90 20.90
N GLY A 45 12.72 3.83 21.25
CA GLY A 45 12.66 2.58 20.49
C GLY A 45 13.79 1.58 20.79
N ASP A 46 14.69 1.90 21.72
CA ASP A 46 15.77 0.97 22.16
C ASP A 46 15.25 0.01 23.23
N ILE A 47 14.42 -0.94 22.78
CA ILE A 47 13.74 -1.90 23.66
C ILE A 47 14.76 -2.81 24.37
N ASP A 48 15.87 -3.19 23.71
CA ASP A 48 16.85 -4.10 24.29
C ASP A 48 17.65 -3.43 25.44
N SER A 49 17.98 -2.16 25.30
CA SER A 49 18.59 -1.40 26.39
C SER A 49 17.62 -1.17 27.54
N ALA A 50 16.33 -0.90 27.25
CA ALA A 50 15.30 -0.80 28.26
C ALA A 50 15.20 -2.09 29.11
N ILE A 51 15.13 -3.26 28.46
CA ILE A 51 15.07 -4.56 29.15
C ILE A 51 16.26 -4.75 30.09
N ARG A 52 17.50 -4.55 29.61
CA ARG A 52 18.70 -4.69 30.46
C ARG A 52 18.69 -3.79 31.70
N LEU A 53 18.23 -2.53 31.54
CA LEU A 53 18.14 -1.59 32.64
C LEU A 53 17.08 -1.99 33.67
N LEU A 54 15.94 -2.50 33.20
CA LEU A 54 14.85 -2.94 34.07
C LEU A 54 15.20 -4.24 34.81
N GLU A 55 15.86 -5.19 34.15
CA GLU A 55 16.37 -6.40 34.80
C GLU A 55 17.39 -6.04 35.89
N ALA A 56 18.32 -5.11 35.60
CA ALA A 56 19.26 -4.65 36.61
C ALA A 56 18.58 -3.84 37.74
N SER A 57 17.43 -3.19 37.49
CA SER A 57 16.61 -2.57 38.53
C SER A 57 16.00 -3.62 39.47
N ILE A 58 15.46 -4.71 38.94
CA ILE A 58 14.86 -5.80 39.71
C ILE A 58 15.94 -6.57 40.52
N GLU A 59 17.13 -6.77 39.95
CA GLU A 59 18.24 -7.38 40.71
C GLU A 59 18.64 -6.55 41.94
N MET A 60 18.50 -5.22 41.87
CA MET A 60 18.81 -4.32 42.97
C MET A 60 17.66 -4.21 43.97
N SER A 61 16.43 -4.08 43.49
CA SER A 61 15.22 -3.99 44.32
C SER A 61 14.13 -4.92 43.72
N PRO A 62 14.00 -6.16 44.16
CA PRO A 62 13.02 -7.13 43.68
C PRO A 62 11.55 -6.73 43.96
N GLU A 63 11.34 -5.71 44.77
CA GLU A 63 10.01 -5.17 45.08
C GLU A 63 9.68 -3.92 44.23
N ASN A 64 10.48 -3.56 43.23
CA ASN A 64 10.21 -2.45 42.33
C ASN A 64 9.14 -2.85 41.32
N ASP A 65 7.90 -2.61 41.63
CA ASP A 65 6.70 -2.91 40.83
C ASP A 65 6.71 -2.23 39.44
N ALA A 66 7.20 -0.97 39.39
CA ALA A 66 7.34 -0.23 38.16
C ALA A 66 8.33 -0.89 37.17
N ALA A 67 9.40 -1.51 37.65
CA ALA A 67 10.34 -2.24 36.81
C ALA A 67 9.66 -3.43 36.12
N TYR A 68 8.85 -4.19 36.84
CA TYR A 68 8.07 -5.30 36.26
C TYR A 68 7.03 -4.82 35.25
N TYR A 69 6.33 -3.71 35.56
CA TYR A 69 5.38 -3.08 34.64
C TYR A 69 6.03 -2.75 33.29
N TYR A 70 7.15 -2.01 33.31
CA TYR A 70 7.84 -1.63 32.08
C TYR A 70 8.50 -2.80 31.36
N LEU A 71 8.98 -3.82 32.06
CA LEU A 71 9.43 -5.07 31.44
C LEU A 71 8.29 -5.77 30.68
N SER A 72 7.11 -5.80 31.27
CA SER A 72 5.93 -6.32 30.59
C SER A 72 5.66 -5.57 29.30
N LEU A 73 5.70 -4.23 29.31
CA LEU A 73 5.52 -3.41 28.09
C LEU A 73 6.60 -3.68 27.04
N CYS A 74 7.86 -3.82 27.45
CA CYS A 74 8.96 -4.16 26.55
C CYS A 74 8.74 -5.52 25.86
N HIS A 75 8.33 -6.54 26.62
CA HIS A 75 8.07 -7.88 26.06
C HIS A 75 6.82 -7.90 25.18
N ALA A 76 5.78 -7.15 25.53
CA ALA A 76 4.59 -6.98 24.68
C ALA A 76 4.97 -6.33 23.33
N SER A 77 5.83 -5.31 23.32
CA SER A 77 6.35 -4.67 22.10
C SER A 77 7.16 -5.64 21.22
N LYS A 78 7.82 -6.63 21.85
CA LYS A 78 8.51 -7.74 21.15
C LYS A 78 7.57 -8.90 20.78
N LYS A 79 6.27 -8.76 21.02
CA LYS A 79 5.23 -9.80 20.81
C LYS A 79 5.43 -11.07 21.67
N ASP A 80 6.22 -11.00 22.74
CA ASP A 80 6.39 -12.08 23.72
C ASP A 80 5.33 -11.93 24.83
N MET A 81 4.08 -12.29 24.50
CA MET A 81 2.94 -12.11 25.41
C MET A 81 3.05 -12.98 26.67
N ALA A 82 3.73 -14.11 26.62
CA ALA A 82 3.92 -14.99 27.79
C ALA A 82 4.78 -14.32 28.87
N LYS A 83 5.89 -13.69 28.47
CA LYS A 83 6.71 -12.92 29.40
C LYS A 83 6.04 -11.64 29.83
N ALA A 84 5.35 -10.93 28.91
CA ALA A 84 4.59 -9.74 29.23
C ALA A 84 3.56 -10.02 30.35
N GLU A 85 2.82 -11.11 30.24
CA GLU A 85 1.89 -11.54 31.29
C GLU A 85 2.60 -11.84 32.62
N THR A 86 3.68 -12.61 32.58
CA THR A 86 4.43 -12.99 33.77
C THR A 86 4.88 -11.76 34.57
N PHE A 87 5.46 -10.79 33.89
CA PHE A 87 5.93 -9.56 34.53
C PHE A 87 4.76 -8.66 34.97
N MET A 88 3.67 -8.57 34.21
CA MET A 88 2.52 -7.79 34.59
C MET A 88 1.82 -8.36 35.83
N LYS A 89 1.69 -9.69 35.94
CA LYS A 89 1.18 -10.34 37.14
C LYS A 89 2.03 -10.01 38.36
N LYS A 90 3.36 -9.99 38.18
CA LYS A 90 4.27 -9.65 39.27
C LYS A 90 4.09 -8.18 39.72
N ALA A 91 3.92 -7.26 38.79
CA ALA A 91 3.59 -5.86 39.10
C ALA A 91 2.28 -5.75 39.88
N CYS A 92 1.23 -6.47 39.45
CA CYS A 92 -0.06 -6.53 40.18
C CYS A 92 0.03 -7.17 41.57
N GLU A 93 0.92 -8.16 41.77
CA GLU A 93 1.17 -8.75 43.09
C GLU A 93 1.83 -7.77 44.05
N LEU A 94 2.76 -6.94 43.54
CA LEU A 94 3.49 -5.96 44.35
C LEU A 94 2.63 -4.75 44.69
N ASP A 95 1.83 -4.26 43.76
CA ASP A 95 0.86 -3.19 43.98
C ASP A 95 -0.53 -3.57 43.44
N PRO A 96 -1.34 -4.32 44.23
CA PRO A 96 -2.67 -4.78 43.82
C PRO A 96 -3.68 -3.66 43.60
N GLY A 97 -3.45 -2.49 44.19
CA GLY A 97 -4.32 -1.32 44.07
C GLY A 97 -4.07 -0.50 42.80
N ASN A 98 -3.00 -0.79 42.09
CA ASN A 98 -2.64 0.01 40.93
C ASN A 98 -3.55 -0.25 39.74
N PHE A 99 -4.26 0.80 39.37
CA PHE A 99 -5.19 0.77 38.25
C PHE A 99 -4.52 0.32 36.94
N TRP A 100 -3.37 0.94 36.59
CA TRP A 100 -2.70 0.72 35.31
C TRP A 100 -2.16 -0.70 35.15
N TYR A 101 -1.71 -1.34 36.23
CA TYR A 101 -1.20 -2.70 36.17
C TYR A 101 -2.32 -3.69 35.87
N ARG A 102 -3.43 -3.57 36.60
CA ARG A 102 -4.64 -4.39 36.39
C ARG A 102 -5.23 -4.17 35.00
N TYR A 103 -5.35 -2.92 34.57
CA TYR A 103 -5.86 -2.57 33.25
C TYR A 103 -4.99 -3.15 32.13
N ARG A 104 -3.67 -3.07 32.25
CA ARG A 104 -2.75 -3.67 31.29
C ARG A 104 -2.76 -5.19 31.32
N LEU A 105 -2.94 -5.81 32.49
CA LEU A 105 -3.11 -7.26 32.58
C LEU A 105 -4.39 -7.72 31.85
N ALA A 106 -5.50 -7.00 32.01
CA ALA A 106 -6.73 -7.25 31.27
C ALA A 106 -6.50 -7.10 29.75
N SER A 107 -5.77 -6.08 29.32
CA SER A 107 -5.42 -5.91 27.90
C SER A 107 -4.59 -7.09 27.35
N ILE A 108 -3.64 -7.63 28.12
CA ILE A 108 -2.85 -8.82 27.75
C ILE A 108 -3.77 -10.03 27.60
N TYR A 109 -4.74 -10.22 28.51
CA TYR A 109 -5.70 -11.32 28.42
C TYR A 109 -6.60 -11.18 27.20
N GLY A 110 -7.08 -9.97 26.88
CA GLY A 110 -7.88 -9.71 25.70
C GLY A 110 -7.13 -10.08 24.40
N VAL A 111 -5.89 -9.60 24.25
CA VAL A 111 -5.05 -9.92 23.07
C VAL A 111 -4.74 -11.41 22.96
N THR A 112 -4.71 -12.15 24.10
CA THR A 112 -4.46 -13.60 24.13
C THR A 112 -5.76 -14.43 24.16
N SER A 113 -6.91 -13.81 23.85
CA SER A 113 -8.23 -14.46 23.75
C SER A 113 -8.66 -15.18 25.04
N ARG A 114 -8.35 -14.61 26.21
CA ARG A 114 -8.76 -15.11 27.53
C ARG A 114 -9.85 -14.20 28.09
N GLU A 115 -11.00 -14.20 27.44
CA GLU A 115 -12.10 -13.28 27.66
C GLU A 115 -12.65 -13.31 29.09
N GLU A 116 -12.79 -14.49 29.68
CA GLU A 116 -13.28 -14.64 31.09
C GLU A 116 -12.37 -13.91 32.09
N LEU A 117 -11.04 -14.02 31.96
CA LEU A 117 -10.08 -13.34 32.82
C LEU A 117 -10.09 -11.83 32.58
N THR A 118 -10.29 -11.41 31.34
CA THR A 118 -10.44 -10.00 30.98
C THR A 118 -11.65 -9.41 31.67
N THR A 119 -12.80 -10.07 31.56
CA THR A 119 -14.07 -9.66 32.17
C THR A 119 -13.93 -9.55 33.69
N GLU A 120 -13.36 -10.57 34.34
CA GLU A 120 -13.20 -10.57 35.82
C GLU A 120 -12.37 -9.36 36.31
N ILE A 121 -11.33 -8.99 35.57
CA ILE A 121 -10.50 -7.84 35.96
C ILE A 121 -11.26 -6.52 35.72
N TYR A 122 -11.96 -6.39 34.60
CA TYR A 122 -12.71 -5.15 34.31
C TYR A 122 -13.86 -4.96 35.31
N GLU A 123 -14.61 -6.01 35.64
CA GLU A 123 -15.68 -5.94 36.68
C GLU A 123 -15.12 -5.41 38.02
N LYS A 124 -13.97 -5.96 38.46
CA LYS A 124 -13.31 -5.47 39.68
C LYS A 124 -12.76 -4.05 39.55
N LEU A 125 -12.27 -3.66 38.35
CA LEU A 125 -11.83 -2.30 38.13
C LEU A 125 -12.96 -1.29 38.18
N VAL A 126 -14.16 -1.62 37.66
CA VAL A 126 -15.34 -0.77 37.75
C VAL A 126 -15.80 -0.63 39.20
N GLU A 127 -15.79 -1.72 39.99
CA GLU A 127 -16.12 -1.65 41.43
C GLU A 127 -15.15 -0.72 42.20
N ASP A 128 -13.84 -0.82 41.91
CA ASP A 128 -12.82 -0.03 42.62
C ASP A 128 -12.75 1.43 42.13
N PHE A 129 -13.07 1.67 40.86
CA PHE A 129 -12.94 2.96 40.18
C PHE A 129 -14.26 3.41 39.48
N PRO A 130 -15.38 3.51 40.18
CA PRO A 130 -16.72 3.71 39.58
C PRO A 130 -16.94 5.05 38.87
N ARG A 131 -15.98 5.98 38.97
CA ARG A 131 -16.02 7.29 38.27
C ARG A 131 -15.20 7.35 37.02
N ARG A 132 -14.76 6.22 36.52
CA ARG A 132 -13.99 6.13 35.26
C ARG A 132 -14.90 5.62 34.14
N SER A 133 -15.46 6.54 33.37
CA SER A 133 -16.38 6.20 32.26
C SER A 133 -15.72 5.32 31.18
N ASP A 134 -14.40 5.49 30.95
CA ASP A 134 -13.62 4.68 30.02
C ASP A 134 -13.75 3.17 30.28
N LEU A 135 -13.72 2.75 31.56
CA LEU A 135 -13.87 1.34 31.91
C LEU A 135 -15.23 0.74 31.53
N TYR A 136 -16.27 1.52 31.69
CA TYR A 136 -17.61 1.05 31.31
C TYR A 136 -17.74 0.87 29.80
N PHE A 137 -17.16 1.77 29.01
CA PHE A 137 -17.15 1.62 27.56
C PHE A 137 -16.32 0.41 27.12
N ASP A 138 -15.15 0.19 27.74
CA ASP A 138 -14.35 -1.02 27.52
C ASP A 138 -15.15 -2.29 27.83
N MET A 139 -15.95 -2.28 28.91
CA MET A 139 -16.84 -3.41 29.27
C MET A 139 -17.97 -3.59 28.26
N VAL A 140 -18.57 -2.49 27.78
CA VAL A 140 -19.64 -2.57 26.76
C VAL A 140 -19.08 -3.21 25.49
N GLU A 141 -17.89 -2.81 25.05
CA GLU A 141 -17.22 -3.40 23.89
C GLU A 141 -16.88 -4.88 24.12
N LEU A 142 -16.37 -5.22 25.29
CA LEU A 142 -16.04 -6.59 25.66
C LEU A 142 -17.28 -7.49 25.63
N TYR A 143 -18.35 -7.12 26.32
CA TYR A 143 -19.61 -7.89 26.31
C TYR A 143 -20.22 -7.98 24.91
N SER A 144 -20.12 -6.90 24.12
CA SER A 144 -20.56 -6.91 22.72
C SER A 144 -19.78 -7.91 21.88
N SER A 145 -18.45 -7.96 22.04
CA SER A 145 -17.58 -8.90 21.32
C SER A 145 -17.85 -10.36 21.69
N GLN A 146 -18.28 -10.61 22.92
CA GLN A 146 -18.67 -11.93 23.42
C GLN A 146 -20.11 -12.32 23.02
N GLY A 147 -20.87 -11.42 22.40
CA GLY A 147 -22.29 -11.62 22.08
C GLY A 147 -23.21 -11.50 23.29
N GLU A 148 -22.71 -11.03 24.44
CA GLU A 148 -23.48 -10.83 25.69
C GLU A 148 -24.19 -9.46 25.70
N TYR A 149 -24.99 -9.20 24.66
CA TYR A 149 -25.58 -7.88 24.39
C TYR A 149 -26.46 -7.35 25.53
N ASP A 150 -27.17 -8.24 26.27
CA ASP A 150 -28.00 -7.83 27.42
C ASP A 150 -27.13 -7.27 28.55
N LYS A 151 -25.94 -7.83 28.79
CA LYS A 151 -24.98 -7.28 29.76
C LYS A 151 -24.42 -5.95 29.28
N ALA A 152 -24.07 -5.86 28.00
CA ALA A 152 -23.59 -4.60 27.38
C ALA A 152 -24.64 -3.47 27.53
N LEU A 153 -25.91 -3.75 27.27
CA LEU A 153 -27.01 -2.79 27.47
C LEU A 153 -27.16 -2.38 28.94
N LYS A 154 -27.09 -3.35 29.87
CA LYS A 154 -27.14 -3.05 31.30
C LYS A 154 -25.97 -2.16 31.75
N THR A 155 -24.77 -2.43 31.25
CA THR A 155 -23.58 -1.58 31.51
C THR A 155 -23.79 -0.16 30.97
N LEU A 156 -24.41 0.01 29.80
CA LEU A 156 -24.79 1.34 29.29
C LEU A 156 -25.82 2.04 30.20
N ASP A 157 -26.82 1.32 30.77
CA ASP A 157 -27.76 1.88 31.73
C ASP A 157 -27.03 2.38 32.98
N GLU A 158 -26.01 1.66 33.44
CA GLU A 158 -25.17 2.08 34.56
C GLU A 158 -24.35 3.34 34.20
N VAL A 159 -23.76 3.41 32.99
CA VAL A 159 -23.08 4.61 32.49
C VAL A 159 -24.03 5.81 32.51
N GLU A 160 -25.20 5.67 31.93
CA GLU A 160 -26.20 6.76 31.88
C GLU A 160 -26.67 7.20 33.25
N THR A 161 -26.74 6.28 34.22
CA THR A 161 -27.08 6.58 35.61
C THR A 161 -25.99 7.38 36.32
N VAL A 162 -24.71 7.06 36.09
CA VAL A 162 -23.57 7.67 36.78
C VAL A 162 -23.10 8.96 36.10
N PHE A 163 -23.09 8.98 34.78
CA PHE A 163 -22.49 10.07 33.99
C PHE A 163 -23.49 10.88 33.18
N GLY A 164 -24.75 10.42 33.09
CA GLY A 164 -25.77 11.00 32.22
C GLY A 164 -25.77 10.44 30.81
N LYS A 165 -26.86 10.66 30.08
CA LYS A 165 -26.98 10.30 28.67
C LYS A 165 -26.06 11.17 27.82
N THR A 166 -25.33 10.55 26.91
CA THR A 166 -24.42 11.21 25.95
C THR A 166 -24.67 10.69 24.53
N GLU A 167 -24.17 11.40 23.53
CA GLU A 167 -24.19 10.93 22.14
C GLU A 167 -23.54 9.54 22.00
N ALA A 168 -22.43 9.31 22.69
CA ALA A 168 -21.74 8.04 22.68
C ALA A 168 -22.63 6.91 23.20
N THR A 169 -23.27 7.09 24.38
CA THR A 169 -24.14 6.06 24.96
C THR A 169 -25.36 5.78 24.08
N ALA A 170 -25.94 6.80 23.46
CA ALA A 170 -27.08 6.65 22.55
C ALA A 170 -26.71 5.85 21.29
N VAL A 171 -25.55 6.13 20.69
CA VAL A 171 -25.10 5.40 19.50
C VAL A 171 -24.61 3.99 19.82
N PHE A 172 -23.97 3.78 20.98
CA PHE A 172 -23.65 2.42 21.45
C PHE A 172 -24.91 1.58 21.63
N ARG A 173 -25.94 2.14 22.31
CA ARG A 173 -27.25 1.46 22.49
C ARG A 173 -27.88 1.12 21.14
N PHE A 174 -27.90 2.05 20.21
CA PHE A 174 -28.42 1.84 18.86
C PHE A 174 -27.69 0.68 18.17
N ASN A 175 -26.35 0.65 18.20
CA ASN A 175 -25.59 -0.40 17.57
C ASN A 175 -25.79 -1.78 18.23
N LEU A 176 -25.88 -1.84 19.56
CA LEU A 176 -26.16 -3.09 20.29
C LEU A 176 -27.54 -3.65 19.96
N LEU A 177 -28.58 -2.81 19.97
CA LEU A 177 -29.91 -3.23 19.60
C LEU A 177 -30.01 -3.73 18.16
N ARG A 178 -29.26 -3.12 17.26
CA ARG A 178 -29.13 -3.59 15.86
C ARG A 178 -28.44 -4.96 15.77
N GLN A 179 -27.39 -5.18 16.53
CA GLN A 179 -26.70 -6.49 16.56
C GLN A 179 -27.63 -7.59 17.11
N MET A 180 -28.59 -7.21 17.95
CA MET A 180 -29.65 -8.10 18.46
C MET A 180 -30.83 -8.27 17.49
N ASP A 181 -30.75 -7.68 16.29
CA ASP A 181 -31.85 -7.62 15.29
C ASP A 181 -33.12 -6.86 15.78
N LYS A 182 -32.98 -6.05 16.84
CA LYS A 182 -34.04 -5.20 17.40
C LYS A 182 -34.07 -3.83 16.74
N ASN A 183 -34.24 -3.82 15.43
CA ASN A 183 -34.06 -2.61 14.61
C ASN A 183 -35.04 -1.48 14.96
N GLU A 184 -36.30 -1.79 15.26
CA GLU A 184 -37.30 -0.79 15.64
C GLU A 184 -36.98 -0.15 16.98
N GLU A 185 -36.54 -0.95 17.97
CA GLU A 185 -36.15 -0.44 19.29
C GLU A 185 -34.86 0.42 19.16
N ALA A 186 -33.91 0.00 18.32
CA ALA A 186 -32.71 0.76 18.07
C ALA A 186 -33.01 2.16 17.51
N PHE A 187 -33.85 2.23 16.50
CA PHE A 187 -34.26 3.49 15.89
C PHE A 187 -34.99 4.38 16.87
N ALA A 188 -36.00 3.82 17.58
CA ALA A 188 -36.78 4.55 18.59
C ALA A 188 -35.90 5.13 19.72
N SER A 189 -34.89 4.37 20.17
CA SER A 189 -33.98 4.82 21.24
C SER A 189 -33.14 6.03 20.80
N LEU A 190 -32.69 6.04 19.54
CA LEU A 190 -31.89 7.12 18.98
C LEU A 190 -32.75 8.36 18.69
N GLU A 191 -34.00 8.17 18.22
CA GLU A 191 -34.94 9.27 18.06
C GLU A 191 -35.34 9.90 19.42
N GLU A 192 -35.49 9.09 20.46
CA GLU A 192 -35.76 9.59 21.82
C GLU A 192 -34.65 10.51 22.31
N TYR A 193 -33.38 10.07 22.13
CA TYR A 193 -32.23 10.89 22.44
C TYR A 193 -32.24 12.22 21.64
N ASN A 194 -32.48 12.14 20.33
CA ASN A 194 -32.47 13.33 19.47
C ASN A 194 -33.53 14.35 19.84
N ARG A 195 -34.72 13.90 20.28
CA ARG A 195 -35.81 14.78 20.76
C ARG A 195 -35.40 15.58 21.98
N GLU A 196 -34.51 15.04 22.83
CA GLU A 196 -34.10 15.69 24.08
C GLU A 196 -32.84 16.59 23.86
N TYR A 197 -31.88 16.14 23.04
CA TYR A 197 -30.57 16.74 22.95
C TYR A 197 -30.18 17.32 21.57
N SER A 198 -30.92 17.01 20.50
CA SER A 198 -30.72 17.54 19.13
C SER A 198 -29.27 17.57 18.69
N SER A 199 -28.71 16.41 18.34
CA SER A 199 -27.31 16.26 17.96
C SER A 199 -27.13 16.04 16.44
N PRO A 200 -26.24 16.81 15.76
CA PRO A 200 -25.92 16.58 14.35
C PRO A 200 -25.38 15.16 14.09
N TYR A 201 -24.64 14.59 15.04
CA TYR A 201 -24.11 13.24 14.94
C TYR A 201 -25.22 12.20 14.97
N VAL A 202 -26.14 12.31 15.93
CA VAL A 202 -27.28 11.40 16.06
C VAL A 202 -28.21 11.51 14.84
N LEU A 203 -28.50 12.72 14.39
CA LEU A 203 -29.31 12.95 13.19
C LEU A 203 -28.67 12.33 11.95
N SER A 204 -27.35 12.44 11.79
CA SER A 204 -26.65 11.79 10.68
C SER A 204 -26.71 10.27 10.78
N THR A 205 -26.59 9.70 11.98
CA THR A 205 -26.73 8.26 12.21
C THR A 205 -28.15 7.75 11.88
N LEU A 206 -29.19 8.52 12.24
CA LEU A 206 -30.57 8.24 11.84
C LEU A 206 -30.76 8.29 10.33
N ALA A 207 -30.14 9.29 9.68
CA ALA A 207 -30.17 9.44 8.24
C ALA A 207 -29.48 8.27 7.53
N ASP A 208 -28.27 7.88 7.99
CA ASP A 208 -27.51 6.73 7.43
C ASP A 208 -28.32 5.42 7.56
N TRP A 209 -29.02 5.25 8.68
CA TRP A 209 -29.94 4.13 8.87
C TRP A 209 -31.09 4.15 7.84
N GLN A 210 -31.75 5.31 7.65
CA GLN A 210 -32.82 5.44 6.67
C GLN A 210 -32.31 5.21 5.22
N MET A 211 -31.10 5.65 4.92
CA MET A 211 -30.43 5.34 3.66
C MET A 211 -30.27 3.83 3.45
N SER A 212 -29.85 3.11 4.49
CA SER A 212 -29.68 1.64 4.41
C SER A 212 -31.00 0.90 4.16
N MET A 213 -32.13 1.54 4.54
CA MET A 213 -33.50 1.03 4.33
C MET A 213 -34.14 1.57 3.04
N TYR A 214 -33.38 2.28 2.19
CA TYR A 214 -33.85 2.94 0.96
C TYR A 214 -34.95 3.99 1.18
N ASN A 215 -34.99 4.59 2.37
CA ASN A 215 -35.94 5.66 2.71
C ASN A 215 -35.31 7.04 2.46
N ASP A 216 -34.90 7.29 1.21
CA ASP A 216 -34.11 8.45 0.79
C ASP A 216 -34.69 9.80 1.25
N SER A 217 -36.03 9.97 1.18
CA SER A 217 -36.69 11.22 1.58
C SER A 217 -36.54 11.51 3.07
N THR A 218 -36.68 10.49 3.92
CA THR A 218 -36.50 10.61 5.36
C THR A 218 -35.03 10.85 5.71
N ALA A 219 -34.13 10.16 5.04
CA ALA A 219 -32.68 10.37 5.19
C ALA A 219 -32.31 11.82 4.90
N LEU A 220 -32.78 12.37 3.77
CA LEU A 220 -32.55 13.77 3.42
C LEU A 220 -33.11 14.74 4.45
N ALA A 221 -34.26 14.45 5.06
CA ALA A 221 -34.82 15.28 6.12
C ALA A 221 -33.88 15.33 7.33
N TYR A 222 -33.42 14.19 7.82
CA TYR A 222 -32.48 14.12 8.94
C TYR A 222 -31.12 14.77 8.63
N TYR A 223 -30.55 14.58 7.44
CA TYR A 223 -29.34 15.29 7.06
C TYR A 223 -29.54 16.81 7.02
N ASN A 224 -30.71 17.29 6.56
CA ASN A 224 -31.01 18.71 6.57
C ASN A 224 -31.10 19.24 7.99
N GLU A 225 -31.79 18.55 8.90
CA GLU A 225 -31.85 18.92 10.31
C GLU A 225 -30.46 18.96 10.95
N ALA A 226 -29.59 17.99 10.65
CA ALA A 226 -28.20 17.99 11.11
C ALA A 226 -27.44 19.22 10.61
N LEU A 227 -27.64 19.60 9.34
CA LEU A 227 -27.00 20.76 8.72
C LEU A 227 -27.61 22.10 9.15
N ASP A 228 -28.85 22.12 9.62
CA ASP A 228 -29.46 23.31 10.26
C ASP A 228 -28.83 23.58 11.64
N LEU A 229 -28.44 22.51 12.38
CA LEU A 229 -27.71 22.63 13.62
C LEU A 229 -26.22 22.96 13.43
N ALA A 230 -25.59 22.30 12.46
CA ALA A 230 -24.18 22.45 12.15
C ALA A 230 -23.97 22.48 10.63
N PRO A 231 -23.94 23.66 10.01
CA PRO A 231 -23.91 23.83 8.54
C PRO A 231 -22.72 23.18 7.83
N ASP A 232 -21.60 23.02 8.54
CA ASP A 232 -20.35 22.45 8.00
C ASP A 232 -20.06 21.05 8.58
N TYR A 233 -21.08 20.37 9.10
CA TYR A 233 -20.93 19.03 9.63
C TYR A 233 -20.66 18.03 8.49
N ALA A 234 -19.39 17.68 8.33
CA ALA A 234 -18.89 16.88 7.20
C ALA A 234 -19.63 15.54 6.98
N PRO A 235 -19.95 14.73 8.02
CA PRO A 235 -20.69 13.50 7.81
C PRO A 235 -22.08 13.72 7.19
N ALA A 236 -22.81 14.72 7.66
CA ALA A 236 -24.13 15.03 7.09
C ALA A 236 -24.06 15.56 5.65
N LEU A 237 -23.04 16.39 5.34
CA LEU A 237 -22.82 16.85 3.97
C LEU A 237 -22.50 15.69 3.03
N LEU A 238 -21.65 14.75 3.48
CA LEU A 238 -21.26 13.60 2.66
C LEU A 238 -22.43 12.63 2.47
N GLY A 239 -23.14 12.28 3.55
CA GLY A 239 -24.30 11.40 3.49
C GLY A 239 -25.42 11.98 2.63
N LYS A 240 -25.72 13.29 2.77
CA LYS A 240 -26.67 14.00 1.91
C LYS A 240 -26.23 13.98 0.45
N ALA A 241 -24.96 14.23 0.16
CA ALA A 241 -24.44 14.19 -1.20
C ALA A 241 -24.63 12.78 -1.81
N GLU A 242 -24.28 11.72 -1.08
CA GLU A 242 -24.46 10.34 -1.55
C GLU A 242 -25.94 10.00 -1.80
N THR A 243 -26.85 10.41 -0.92
CA THR A 243 -28.29 10.24 -1.12
C THR A 243 -28.76 10.93 -2.42
N LEU A 244 -28.32 12.17 -2.64
CA LEU A 244 -28.67 12.93 -3.84
C LEU A 244 -28.07 12.30 -5.11
N ARG A 245 -26.87 11.70 -5.02
CA ARG A 245 -26.23 10.98 -6.14
C ARG A 245 -27.01 9.72 -6.49
N MET A 246 -27.42 8.93 -5.49
CA MET A 246 -28.19 7.70 -5.67
C MET A 246 -29.58 7.96 -6.24
N THR A 247 -30.21 9.04 -5.81
CA THR A 247 -31.53 9.49 -6.31
C THR A 247 -31.44 10.34 -7.61
N ARG A 248 -30.24 10.50 -8.17
CA ARG A 248 -29.96 11.22 -9.42
C ARG A 248 -30.30 12.72 -9.41
N HIS A 249 -30.30 13.35 -8.25
CA HIS A 249 -30.45 14.80 -8.10
C HIS A 249 -29.08 15.48 -8.24
N TYR A 250 -28.48 15.38 -9.43
CA TYR A 250 -27.06 15.71 -9.65
C TYR A 250 -26.70 17.17 -9.40
N ASP A 251 -27.58 18.13 -9.67
CA ASP A 251 -27.29 19.55 -9.40
C ASP A 251 -27.14 19.79 -7.88
N GLN A 252 -28.04 19.22 -7.09
CA GLN A 252 -27.98 19.31 -5.63
C GLN A 252 -26.80 18.50 -5.08
N TYR A 253 -26.51 17.34 -5.68
CA TYR A 253 -25.34 16.53 -5.35
C TYR A 253 -24.05 17.35 -5.45
N PHE A 254 -23.76 17.94 -6.60
CA PHE A 254 -22.53 18.70 -6.79
C PHE A 254 -22.47 19.96 -5.92
N SER A 255 -23.59 20.62 -5.69
CA SER A 255 -23.67 21.77 -4.77
C SER A 255 -23.36 21.35 -3.31
N THR A 256 -23.90 20.22 -2.86
CA THR A 256 -23.65 19.69 -1.52
C THR A 256 -22.22 19.18 -1.38
N LEU A 257 -21.71 18.51 -2.42
CA LEU A 257 -20.33 18.03 -2.47
C LEU A 257 -19.32 19.17 -2.44
N ASP A 258 -19.59 20.28 -3.15
CA ASP A 258 -18.73 21.47 -3.12
C ASP A 258 -18.68 22.08 -1.71
N ARG A 259 -19.81 22.13 -0.99
CA ARG A 259 -19.85 22.53 0.42
C ARG A 259 -19.01 21.59 1.31
N PHE A 260 -19.12 20.27 1.11
CA PHE A 260 -18.29 19.31 1.85
C PHE A 260 -16.78 19.56 1.60
N MET A 261 -16.38 19.85 0.38
CA MET A 261 -14.98 20.14 0.06
C MET A 261 -14.48 21.44 0.69
N GLN A 262 -15.39 22.37 1.06
CA GLN A 262 -15.04 23.62 1.75
C GLN A 262 -14.77 23.43 3.25
N VAL A 263 -15.16 22.33 3.87
CA VAL A 263 -14.94 22.06 5.30
C VAL A 263 -13.44 21.91 5.55
N GLU A 264 -12.81 22.91 6.16
CA GLU A 264 -11.34 22.95 6.37
C GLU A 264 -10.85 21.86 7.32
N ASP A 265 -11.60 21.60 8.40
CA ASP A 265 -11.24 20.65 9.45
C ASP A 265 -11.38 19.17 9.02
N TYR A 266 -12.00 18.89 7.86
CA TYR A 266 -12.06 17.52 7.35
C TYR A 266 -10.79 17.15 6.61
N ALA A 267 -10.21 15.99 6.96
CA ALA A 267 -8.92 15.54 6.48
C ALA A 267 -8.82 15.52 4.94
N PRO A 268 -7.79 16.14 4.33
CA PRO A 268 -7.58 16.15 2.87
C PRO A 268 -7.59 14.75 2.25
N GLN A 269 -7.05 13.76 2.96
CA GLN A 269 -7.04 12.36 2.52
C GLN A 269 -8.45 11.83 2.23
N GLY A 270 -9.41 12.05 3.12
CA GLY A 270 -10.79 11.57 2.93
C GLY A 270 -11.49 12.25 1.75
N LYS A 271 -11.24 13.55 1.52
CA LYS A 271 -11.73 14.27 0.34
C LYS A 271 -11.16 13.69 -0.96
N ALA A 272 -9.85 13.41 -0.96
CA ALA A 272 -9.15 12.83 -2.09
C ALA A 272 -9.68 11.42 -2.42
N GLU A 273 -9.82 10.56 -1.42
CA GLU A 273 -10.34 9.19 -1.56
C GLU A 273 -11.76 9.19 -2.13
N TYR A 274 -12.63 10.07 -1.63
CA TYR A 274 -13.98 10.21 -2.15
C TYR A 274 -13.97 10.60 -3.62
N MET A 275 -13.22 11.64 -4.01
CA MET A 275 -13.17 12.10 -5.40
C MET A 275 -12.53 11.06 -6.32
N MET A 276 -11.52 10.33 -5.88
CA MET A 276 -10.96 9.22 -6.66
C MET A 276 -11.97 8.09 -6.86
N ALA A 277 -12.79 7.79 -5.85
CA ALA A 277 -13.88 6.82 -6.00
C ALA A 277 -14.91 7.30 -7.04
N VAL A 278 -15.27 8.58 -7.03
CA VAL A 278 -16.17 9.18 -8.05
C VAL A 278 -15.58 9.05 -9.45
N VAL A 279 -14.29 9.33 -9.64
CA VAL A 279 -13.66 9.32 -10.96
C VAL A 279 -13.41 7.90 -11.49
N GLN A 280 -13.02 6.96 -10.61
CA GLN A 280 -12.56 5.62 -11.03
C GLN A 280 -13.65 4.55 -10.99
N ARG A 281 -14.64 4.67 -10.09
CA ARG A 281 -15.65 3.64 -9.84
C ARG A 281 -17.02 3.94 -10.44
N THR A 282 -17.25 5.15 -10.93
CA THR A 282 -18.50 5.49 -11.63
C THR A 282 -18.39 5.20 -13.12
N ASP A 283 -19.54 5.14 -13.80
CA ASP A 283 -19.58 4.99 -15.25
C ASP A 283 -18.78 6.13 -15.93
N PRO A 284 -17.84 5.83 -16.84
CA PRO A 284 -17.10 6.85 -17.59
C PRO A 284 -18.00 7.88 -18.29
N LYS A 285 -19.22 7.50 -18.65
CA LYS A 285 -20.21 8.43 -19.21
C LYS A 285 -20.65 9.47 -18.18
N PHE A 286 -20.77 9.09 -16.90
CA PHE A 286 -21.08 10.02 -15.82
C PHE A 286 -19.97 11.07 -15.70
N VAL A 287 -18.72 10.62 -15.56
CA VAL A 287 -17.57 11.53 -15.46
C VAL A 287 -17.52 12.48 -16.65
N LYS A 288 -17.72 11.98 -17.87
CA LYS A 288 -17.74 12.79 -19.09
C LYS A 288 -18.88 13.80 -19.10
N SER A 289 -20.08 13.42 -18.64
CA SER A 289 -21.27 14.29 -18.64
C SER A 289 -21.16 15.40 -17.61
N PHE A 290 -20.50 15.16 -16.48
CA PHE A 290 -20.38 16.09 -15.36
C PHE A 290 -18.96 16.64 -15.18
N THR A 291 -18.13 16.59 -16.24
CA THR A 291 -16.75 17.11 -16.19
C THR A 291 -16.67 18.54 -15.63
N PRO A 292 -17.51 19.52 -16.04
CA PRO A 292 -17.43 20.88 -15.49
C PRO A 292 -17.70 20.95 -13.99
N GLN A 293 -18.66 20.17 -13.48
CA GLN A 293 -18.99 20.13 -12.06
C GLN A 293 -17.88 19.46 -11.27
N ILE A 294 -17.33 18.35 -11.77
CA ILE A 294 -16.19 17.65 -11.16
C ILE A 294 -14.96 18.58 -11.14
N ASP A 295 -14.69 19.31 -12.22
CA ASP A 295 -13.62 20.31 -12.27
C ASP A 295 -13.76 21.37 -11.19
N SER A 296 -15.00 21.88 -10.98
CA SER A 296 -15.32 22.84 -9.92
C SER A 296 -15.01 22.28 -8.53
N VAL A 297 -15.42 21.04 -8.25
CA VAL A 297 -15.16 20.38 -6.98
C VAL A 297 -13.66 20.22 -6.74
N PHE A 298 -12.89 19.78 -7.75
CA PHE A 298 -11.43 19.72 -7.64
C PHE A 298 -10.79 21.11 -7.45
N ALA A 299 -11.35 22.15 -8.08
CA ALA A 299 -10.87 23.51 -7.87
C ALA A 299 -11.10 23.98 -6.43
N THR A 300 -12.26 23.66 -5.85
CA THR A 300 -12.57 23.95 -4.43
C THR A 300 -11.59 23.22 -3.49
N MET A 301 -11.34 21.93 -3.71
CA MET A 301 -10.36 21.17 -2.91
C MET A 301 -8.98 21.83 -2.92
N ARG A 302 -8.49 22.24 -4.10
CA ARG A 302 -7.18 22.91 -4.23
C ARG A 302 -7.15 24.29 -3.60
N ARG A 303 -8.27 25.02 -3.63
CA ARG A 303 -8.39 26.33 -2.99
C ARG A 303 -8.33 26.22 -1.46
N VAL A 304 -8.95 25.19 -0.90
CA VAL A 304 -9.01 24.95 0.55
C VAL A 304 -7.67 24.37 1.05
N HIS A 305 -7.06 23.47 0.28
CA HIS A 305 -5.81 22.79 0.62
C HIS A 305 -4.73 22.99 -0.47
N PRO A 306 -4.25 24.22 -0.70
CA PRO A 306 -3.45 24.57 -1.89
C PRO A 306 -2.05 23.93 -1.90
N GLN A 307 -1.54 23.54 -0.74
CA GLN A 307 -0.21 22.94 -0.60
C GLN A 307 -0.26 21.47 -0.16
N ASP A 308 -1.44 20.89 -0.02
CA ASP A 308 -1.53 19.48 0.40
C ASP A 308 -1.15 18.54 -0.74
N SER A 309 -0.13 17.69 -0.48
CA SER A 309 0.41 16.75 -1.47
C SER A 309 -0.64 15.77 -1.98
N THR A 310 -1.54 15.31 -1.11
CA THR A 310 -2.60 14.36 -1.48
C THR A 310 -3.59 14.98 -2.44
N ILE A 311 -4.01 16.22 -2.18
CA ILE A 311 -4.94 16.97 -3.05
C ILE A 311 -4.28 17.30 -4.40
N ILE A 312 -3.03 17.74 -4.39
CA ILE A 312 -2.28 18.06 -5.62
C ILE A 312 -2.13 16.79 -6.47
N ARG A 313 -1.67 15.69 -5.88
CA ARG A 313 -1.52 14.38 -6.52
C ARG A 313 -2.84 13.87 -7.09
N THR A 314 -3.90 13.91 -6.30
CA THR A 314 -5.24 13.46 -6.71
C THR A 314 -5.76 14.28 -7.91
N SER A 315 -5.51 15.59 -7.90
CA SER A 315 -5.84 16.46 -9.04
C SER A 315 -5.04 16.09 -10.29
N ALA A 316 -3.74 15.78 -10.15
CA ALA A 316 -2.90 15.34 -11.25
C ALA A 316 -3.42 14.04 -11.88
N VAL A 317 -3.73 13.04 -11.04
CA VAL A 317 -4.31 11.76 -11.49
C VAL A 317 -5.65 11.95 -12.18
N TYR A 318 -6.52 12.81 -11.65
CA TYR A 318 -7.80 13.14 -12.30
C TYR A 318 -7.61 13.72 -13.70
N PHE A 319 -6.71 14.69 -13.88
CA PHE A 319 -6.44 15.26 -15.20
C PHE A 319 -5.84 14.23 -16.16
N TYR A 320 -4.95 13.37 -15.68
CA TYR A 320 -4.39 12.30 -16.48
C TYR A 320 -5.46 11.30 -16.94
N THR A 321 -6.29 10.78 -16.04
CA THR A 321 -7.35 9.80 -16.35
C THR A 321 -8.43 10.36 -17.30
N THR A 322 -8.57 11.69 -17.37
CA THR A 322 -9.49 12.38 -18.30
C THR A 322 -8.80 12.86 -19.58
N GLY A 323 -7.55 12.43 -19.84
CA GLY A 323 -6.79 12.73 -21.07
C GLY A 323 -6.25 14.15 -21.15
N ARG A 324 -6.20 14.89 -20.04
CA ARG A 324 -5.72 16.27 -19.96
C ARG A 324 -4.27 16.33 -19.49
N ASN A 325 -3.37 15.75 -20.29
CA ASN A 325 -1.98 15.53 -19.92
C ASN A 325 -1.20 16.80 -19.55
N ALA A 326 -1.45 17.94 -20.20
CA ALA A 326 -0.77 19.21 -19.86
C ALA A 326 -1.11 19.70 -18.43
N GLN A 327 -2.36 19.52 -18.00
CA GLN A 327 -2.77 19.87 -16.64
C GLN A 327 -2.24 18.84 -15.64
N ALA A 328 -2.25 17.56 -15.97
CA ALA A 328 -1.65 16.51 -15.16
C ALA A 328 -0.15 16.77 -14.93
N ASP A 329 0.61 17.08 -15.97
CA ASP A 329 2.02 17.47 -15.88
C ASP A 329 2.24 18.62 -14.90
N SER A 330 1.45 19.69 -15.03
CA SER A 330 1.56 20.86 -14.16
C SER A 330 1.41 20.50 -12.68
N TYR A 331 0.46 19.62 -12.33
CA TYR A 331 0.21 19.24 -10.94
C TYR A 331 1.21 18.19 -10.43
N PHE A 332 1.62 17.20 -11.24
CA PHE A 332 2.67 16.26 -10.81
C PHE A 332 4.00 16.98 -10.59
N ARG A 333 4.38 17.88 -11.49
CA ARG A 333 5.57 18.73 -11.36
C ARG A 333 5.49 19.61 -10.12
N MET A 334 4.37 20.31 -9.90
CA MET A 334 4.13 21.13 -8.71
C MET A 334 4.29 20.31 -7.43
N ASN A 335 3.76 19.09 -7.38
CA ASN A 335 3.90 18.21 -6.22
C ASN A 335 5.36 17.83 -5.97
N ALA A 336 6.11 17.45 -7.00
CA ALA A 336 7.52 17.11 -6.91
C ALA A 336 8.40 18.31 -6.49
N GLU A 337 8.06 19.53 -6.92
CA GLU A 337 8.78 20.75 -6.55
C GLU A 337 8.50 21.20 -5.11
N LEU A 338 7.24 21.12 -4.66
CA LEU A 338 6.87 21.46 -3.27
C LEU A 338 7.40 20.43 -2.28
N TYR A 339 7.32 19.17 -2.65
CA TYR A 339 7.74 18.03 -1.83
C TYR A 339 9.01 17.38 -2.39
N LYS A 340 9.98 18.23 -2.72
CA LYS A 340 11.24 17.81 -3.35
C LYS A 340 11.96 16.68 -2.60
N ASP A 341 11.80 16.58 -1.26
CA ASP A 341 12.40 15.54 -0.41
C ASP A 341 11.53 14.30 -0.25
N SER A 342 10.36 14.25 -0.90
CA SER A 342 9.51 13.08 -0.95
C SER A 342 9.87 12.17 -2.11
N PHE A 343 10.27 10.93 -1.80
CA PHE A 343 10.48 9.89 -2.81
C PHE A 343 9.22 9.69 -3.67
N THR A 344 8.06 9.56 -3.03
CA THR A 344 6.78 9.31 -3.70
C THR A 344 6.42 10.42 -4.68
N ALA A 345 6.55 11.69 -4.30
CA ALA A 345 6.20 12.80 -5.18
C ALA A 345 7.09 12.85 -6.45
N ASN A 346 8.38 12.54 -6.30
CA ASN A 346 9.30 12.47 -7.44
C ASN A 346 9.05 11.22 -8.30
N ALA A 347 8.76 10.07 -7.67
CA ALA A 347 8.43 8.84 -8.37
C ALA A 347 7.14 8.97 -9.20
N ASP A 348 6.08 9.52 -8.61
CA ASP A 348 4.80 9.78 -9.28
C ASP A 348 4.99 10.66 -10.54
N TYR A 349 5.85 11.70 -10.45
CA TYR A 349 6.11 12.56 -11.59
C TYR A 349 6.89 11.85 -12.71
N VAL A 350 7.94 11.13 -12.37
CA VAL A 350 8.72 10.37 -13.36
C VAL A 350 7.88 9.27 -14.01
N GLU A 351 7.05 8.59 -13.22
CA GLU A 351 6.13 7.56 -13.71
C GLU A 351 5.07 8.16 -14.66
N PHE A 352 4.49 9.32 -14.30
CA PHE A 352 3.57 10.04 -15.18
C PHE A 352 4.23 10.38 -16.53
N LEU A 353 5.46 10.89 -16.54
CA LEU A 353 6.18 11.24 -17.77
C LEU A 353 6.36 10.03 -18.69
N MET A 354 6.58 8.84 -18.12
CA MET A 354 6.66 7.59 -18.87
C MET A 354 5.32 7.26 -19.56
N TYR A 355 4.21 7.32 -18.83
CA TYR A 355 2.87 7.06 -19.38
C TYR A 355 2.42 8.15 -20.37
N ALA A 356 2.80 9.40 -20.13
CA ALA A 356 2.54 10.51 -21.03
C ALA A 356 3.42 10.47 -22.29
N GLN A 357 4.42 9.59 -22.34
CA GLN A 357 5.42 9.46 -23.41
C GLN A 357 6.22 10.75 -23.65
N ASP A 358 6.41 11.58 -22.61
CA ASP A 358 7.32 12.71 -22.66
C ASP A 358 8.75 12.23 -22.40
N TRP A 359 9.33 11.69 -23.45
CA TRP A 359 10.65 11.02 -23.38
C TRP A 359 11.78 11.96 -22.97
N GLU A 360 11.73 13.22 -23.39
CA GLU A 360 12.74 14.22 -23.04
C GLU A 360 12.73 14.54 -21.54
N SER A 361 11.53 14.86 -21.01
CA SER A 361 11.36 15.11 -19.59
C SER A 361 11.64 13.86 -18.75
N LEU A 362 11.20 12.68 -19.21
CA LEU A 362 11.47 11.40 -18.54
C LEU A 362 12.96 11.14 -18.36
N ALA A 363 13.75 11.34 -19.44
CA ALA A 363 15.20 11.16 -19.39
C ALA A 363 15.89 12.14 -18.43
N SER A 364 15.41 13.39 -18.38
CA SER A 364 15.98 14.45 -17.52
C SER A 364 15.58 14.26 -16.05
N GLU A 365 14.28 14.14 -15.79
CA GLU A 365 13.74 14.08 -14.41
C GLU A 365 14.11 12.77 -13.73
N GLY A 366 14.17 11.64 -14.46
CA GLY A 366 14.65 10.38 -13.90
C GLY A 366 16.08 10.46 -13.38
N ARG A 367 16.99 11.15 -14.12
CA ARG A 367 18.37 11.38 -13.64
C ARG A 367 18.41 12.29 -12.41
N LYS A 368 17.58 13.35 -12.39
CA LYS A 368 17.50 14.25 -11.23
C LYS A 368 16.98 13.52 -10.00
N ALA A 369 15.94 12.69 -10.18
CA ALA A 369 15.40 11.87 -9.11
C ALA A 369 16.43 10.88 -8.57
N PHE A 370 17.19 10.19 -9.44
CA PHE A 370 18.28 9.31 -9.02
C PHE A 370 19.37 10.03 -8.23
N ALA A 371 19.77 11.22 -8.67
CA ALA A 371 20.80 12.00 -7.96
C ALA A 371 20.41 12.32 -6.52
N LYS A 372 19.13 12.39 -6.23
CA LYS A 372 18.58 12.67 -4.92
C LYS A 372 18.22 11.41 -4.13
N PHE A 373 17.62 10.46 -4.81
CA PHE A 373 17.21 9.17 -4.27
C PHE A 373 17.92 8.07 -5.05
N PRO A 374 19.01 7.51 -4.57
CA PRO A 374 19.83 6.56 -5.32
C PRO A 374 19.15 5.20 -5.53
N ASP A 375 17.95 5.21 -6.16
CA ASP A 375 17.21 4.04 -6.58
C ASP A 375 17.38 3.84 -8.08
N THR A 376 17.88 2.67 -8.49
CA THR A 376 18.17 2.35 -9.90
C THR A 376 16.93 2.40 -10.78
N ALA A 377 15.72 2.28 -10.23
CA ALA A 377 14.47 2.40 -10.96
C ALA A 377 14.37 3.75 -11.71
N PHE A 378 14.84 4.84 -11.10
CA PHE A 378 14.86 6.14 -11.76
C PHE A 378 15.80 6.19 -12.96
N LEU A 379 16.96 5.53 -12.90
CA LEU A 379 17.86 5.39 -14.04
C LEU A 379 17.26 4.53 -15.13
N GLU A 380 16.58 3.45 -14.76
CA GLU A 380 15.90 2.57 -15.72
C GLU A 380 14.79 3.34 -16.46
N MET A 381 13.98 4.13 -15.77
CA MET A 381 12.99 5.01 -16.39
C MET A 381 13.65 6.05 -17.30
N ALA A 382 14.75 6.69 -16.87
CA ALA A 382 15.50 7.62 -17.71
C ALA A 382 16.05 6.93 -18.97
N SER A 383 16.47 5.66 -18.87
CA SER A 383 16.95 4.91 -20.03
C SER A 383 15.86 4.61 -21.05
N VAL A 384 14.60 4.43 -20.60
CA VAL A 384 13.44 4.32 -21.51
C VAL A 384 13.25 5.61 -22.31
N GLY A 385 13.37 6.77 -21.66
CA GLY A 385 13.32 8.07 -22.33
C GLY A 385 14.38 8.19 -23.42
N ASP A 386 15.66 7.94 -23.06
CA ASP A 386 16.76 8.02 -24.03
C ASP A 386 16.65 7.00 -25.15
N PHE A 387 16.17 5.80 -24.85
CA PHE A 387 15.94 4.77 -25.87
C PHE A 387 14.93 5.23 -26.92
N ASN A 388 13.80 5.79 -26.50
CA ASN A 388 12.77 6.28 -27.43
C ASN A 388 13.22 7.51 -28.22
N LEU A 389 14.18 8.29 -27.70
CA LEU A 389 14.83 9.39 -28.40
C LEU A 389 15.99 8.95 -29.30
N GLY A 390 16.30 7.65 -29.36
CA GLY A 390 17.42 7.12 -30.13
C GLY A 390 18.81 7.45 -29.57
N ARG A 391 18.91 7.89 -28.32
CA ARG A 391 20.14 8.26 -27.62
C ARG A 391 20.81 7.04 -27.00
N TYR A 392 21.23 6.10 -27.85
CA TYR A 392 21.71 4.79 -27.40
C TYR A 392 23.01 4.86 -26.59
N ASP A 393 23.86 5.85 -26.84
CA ASP A 393 25.03 6.16 -26.02
C ASP A 393 24.65 6.47 -24.57
N LYS A 394 23.61 7.27 -24.37
CA LYS A 394 23.08 7.61 -23.03
C LYS A 394 22.48 6.42 -22.29
N VAL A 395 21.82 5.52 -23.03
CA VAL A 395 21.31 4.26 -22.45
C VAL A 395 22.48 3.41 -21.93
N LEU A 396 23.58 3.30 -22.70
CA LEU A 396 24.79 2.56 -22.27
C LEU A 396 25.44 3.21 -21.04
N GLU A 397 25.55 4.55 -20.99
CA GLU A 397 26.05 5.28 -19.82
C GLU A 397 25.21 4.94 -18.56
N ILE A 398 23.88 4.84 -18.71
CA ILE A 398 22.99 4.44 -17.61
C ILE A 398 23.24 2.98 -17.21
N CYS A 399 23.36 2.07 -18.16
CA CYS A 399 23.68 0.67 -17.85
C CYS A 399 24.98 0.55 -17.05
N ASP A 400 26.04 1.25 -17.47
CA ASP A 400 27.30 1.26 -16.74
C ASP A 400 27.15 1.86 -15.35
N LYS A 401 26.33 2.94 -15.19
CA LYS A 401 26.06 3.55 -13.90
C LYS A 401 25.31 2.61 -12.96
N VAL A 402 24.31 1.88 -13.45
CA VAL A 402 23.59 0.86 -12.65
C VAL A 402 24.55 -0.23 -12.17
N LEU A 403 25.45 -0.70 -13.06
CA LEU A 403 26.46 -1.71 -12.70
C LEU A 403 27.48 -1.22 -11.67
N GLU A 404 27.77 0.10 -11.65
CA GLU A 404 28.65 0.74 -10.67
C GLU A 404 27.98 0.86 -9.29
N VAL A 405 26.73 1.36 -9.24
CA VAL A 405 26.08 1.73 -7.99
C VAL A 405 25.37 0.58 -7.30
N ALA A 406 24.93 -0.42 -8.06
CA ALA A 406 24.18 -1.57 -7.55
C ALA A 406 24.80 -2.93 -7.95
N PRO A 407 26.12 -3.16 -7.78
CA PRO A 407 26.78 -4.37 -8.30
C PRO A 407 26.32 -5.67 -7.60
N LYS A 408 25.68 -5.56 -6.44
CA LYS A 408 25.15 -6.70 -5.67
C LYS A 408 23.66 -6.95 -5.92
N ASP A 409 22.95 -6.02 -6.56
CA ASP A 409 21.57 -6.21 -6.96
C ASP A 409 21.53 -7.04 -8.25
N SER A 410 21.28 -8.34 -8.09
CA SER A 410 21.19 -9.28 -9.21
C SER A 410 20.11 -8.90 -10.22
N SER A 411 19.01 -8.30 -9.78
CA SER A 411 17.90 -7.90 -10.65
C SER A 411 18.28 -6.68 -11.51
N ALA A 412 18.81 -5.63 -10.88
CA ALA A 412 19.27 -4.43 -11.58
C ALA A 412 20.42 -4.73 -12.54
N THR A 413 21.42 -5.52 -12.10
CA THR A 413 22.57 -5.89 -12.95
C THR A 413 22.16 -6.80 -14.12
N LEU A 414 21.19 -7.69 -13.93
CA LEU A 414 20.62 -8.52 -15.00
C LEU A 414 19.96 -7.64 -16.07
N ARG A 415 19.11 -6.70 -15.65
CA ARG A 415 18.45 -5.77 -16.59
C ARG A 415 19.45 -4.88 -17.30
N ALA A 416 20.45 -4.34 -16.59
CA ALA A 416 21.49 -3.51 -17.21
C ALA A 416 22.29 -4.25 -18.29
N TRP A 417 22.73 -5.49 -18.03
CA TRP A 417 23.42 -6.29 -19.05
C TRP A 417 22.52 -6.68 -20.20
N SER A 418 21.26 -6.96 -19.95
CA SER A 418 20.25 -7.26 -20.95
C SER A 418 20.05 -6.09 -21.90
N THR A 419 19.76 -4.91 -21.34
CA THR A 419 19.58 -3.66 -22.09
C THR A 419 20.85 -3.29 -22.88
N ALA A 420 22.02 -3.38 -22.26
CA ALA A 420 23.28 -3.12 -22.97
C ALA A 420 23.48 -4.07 -24.15
N GLY A 421 23.06 -5.33 -24.04
CA GLY A 421 23.09 -6.31 -25.14
C GLY A 421 22.23 -5.88 -26.32
N ASP A 422 20.99 -5.47 -26.05
CA ASP A 422 20.06 -4.99 -27.09
C ASP A 422 20.58 -3.73 -27.78
N ILE A 423 21.11 -2.78 -27.00
CA ILE A 423 21.67 -1.53 -27.54
C ILE A 423 22.90 -1.78 -28.38
N TYR A 424 23.85 -2.61 -27.93
CA TYR A 424 25.02 -2.95 -28.75
C TYR A 424 24.62 -3.64 -30.05
N HIS A 425 23.58 -4.47 -30.04
CA HIS A 425 23.07 -5.07 -31.27
C HIS A 425 22.49 -4.00 -32.21
N LYS A 426 21.68 -3.09 -31.71
CA LYS A 426 21.11 -1.95 -32.45
C LYS A 426 22.20 -1.06 -33.08
N LEU A 427 23.33 -0.87 -32.39
CA LEU A 427 24.50 -0.12 -32.87
C LEU A 427 25.37 -0.90 -33.85
N GLY A 428 25.00 -2.13 -34.22
CA GLY A 428 25.78 -2.98 -35.12
C GLY A 428 27.08 -3.53 -34.51
N GLU A 429 27.10 -3.67 -33.16
CA GLU A 429 28.25 -4.20 -32.43
C GLU A 429 27.97 -5.60 -31.83
N PRO A 430 27.67 -6.63 -32.65
CA PRO A 430 27.17 -7.93 -32.17
C PRO A 430 28.13 -8.63 -31.20
N LYS A 431 29.45 -8.43 -31.32
CA LYS A 431 30.43 -9.01 -30.40
C LYS A 431 30.28 -8.48 -28.98
N LYS A 432 29.96 -7.18 -28.82
CA LYS A 432 29.68 -6.57 -27.51
C LYS A 432 28.32 -7.01 -26.99
N ALA A 433 27.32 -7.06 -27.86
CA ALA A 433 25.98 -7.55 -27.53
C ALA A 433 26.02 -8.96 -26.91
N TYR A 434 26.71 -9.89 -27.58
CA TYR A 434 26.81 -11.26 -27.08
C TYR A 434 27.58 -11.38 -25.76
N LYS A 435 28.62 -10.55 -25.55
CA LYS A 435 29.31 -10.50 -24.25
C LYS A 435 28.38 -9.98 -23.13
N ALA A 436 27.53 -9.01 -23.41
CA ALA A 436 26.56 -8.48 -22.45
C ALA A 436 25.50 -9.53 -22.12
N TYR A 437 24.93 -10.20 -23.12
CA TYR A 437 24.00 -11.31 -22.90
C TYR A 437 24.61 -12.47 -22.11
N GLU A 438 25.87 -12.83 -22.37
CA GLU A 438 26.58 -13.86 -21.62
C GLU A 438 26.77 -13.46 -20.14
N LYS A 439 26.97 -12.17 -19.85
CA LYS A 439 27.01 -11.66 -18.47
C LYS A 439 25.62 -11.72 -17.81
N ALA A 440 24.57 -11.35 -18.53
CA ALA A 440 23.19 -11.49 -18.04
C ALA A 440 22.84 -12.96 -17.72
N LEU A 441 23.19 -13.89 -18.64
CA LEU A 441 22.93 -15.33 -18.47
C LEU A 441 23.83 -16.01 -17.41
N LYS A 442 24.91 -15.37 -16.96
CA LYS A 442 25.67 -15.81 -15.78
C LYS A 442 24.91 -15.51 -14.48
N ILE A 443 24.12 -14.44 -14.46
CA ILE A 443 23.30 -14.05 -13.31
C ILE A 443 22.04 -14.92 -13.27
N ASN A 444 21.34 -15.02 -14.39
CA ASN A 444 20.17 -15.88 -14.55
C ASN A 444 20.27 -16.70 -15.85
N PRO A 445 20.68 -17.98 -15.79
CA PRO A 445 20.85 -18.85 -16.97
C PRO A 445 19.53 -19.15 -17.74
N ASP A 446 18.39 -18.93 -17.12
CA ASP A 446 17.07 -19.21 -17.66
C ASP A 446 16.27 -17.93 -17.93
N TYR A 447 16.94 -16.79 -18.03
CA TYR A 447 16.28 -15.52 -18.36
C TYR A 447 15.81 -15.52 -19.82
N VAL A 448 14.55 -15.86 -20.00
CA VAL A 448 13.92 -16.14 -21.30
C VAL A 448 14.06 -15.01 -22.30
N TYR A 449 13.93 -13.75 -21.84
CA TYR A 449 14.10 -12.57 -22.69
C TYR A 449 15.47 -12.54 -23.40
N VAL A 450 16.55 -12.70 -22.63
CA VAL A 450 17.93 -12.71 -23.19
C VAL A 450 18.17 -13.97 -24.00
N LEU A 451 17.67 -15.13 -23.57
CA LEU A 451 17.79 -16.38 -24.32
C LEU A 451 17.16 -16.25 -25.71
N ASN A 452 15.97 -15.64 -25.80
CA ASN A 452 15.29 -15.41 -27.08
C ASN A 452 16.09 -14.45 -27.97
N ASN A 453 16.43 -13.24 -27.47
CA ASN A 453 17.10 -12.23 -28.29
C ASN A 453 18.45 -12.71 -28.77
N TYR A 454 19.22 -13.35 -27.89
CA TYR A 454 20.53 -13.92 -28.28
C TYR A 454 20.38 -15.03 -29.31
N ALA A 455 19.41 -15.93 -29.15
CA ALA A 455 19.13 -16.99 -30.12
C ALA A 455 18.72 -16.42 -31.48
N TYR A 456 17.81 -15.45 -31.48
CA TYR A 456 17.35 -14.76 -32.69
C TYR A 456 18.51 -14.12 -33.47
N TYR A 457 19.33 -13.30 -32.80
CA TYR A 457 20.45 -12.62 -33.45
C TYR A 457 21.52 -13.60 -33.98
N LEU A 458 21.83 -14.67 -33.26
CA LEU A 458 22.71 -15.73 -33.77
C LEU A 458 22.12 -16.40 -35.01
N SER A 459 20.80 -16.59 -35.06
CA SER A 459 20.11 -17.20 -36.20
C SER A 459 20.18 -16.32 -37.44
N MET A 460 20.00 -14.99 -37.25
CA MET A 460 20.08 -14.01 -38.35
C MET A 460 21.50 -13.93 -38.99
N GLU A 461 22.56 -14.16 -38.20
CA GLU A 461 23.91 -14.30 -38.74
C GLU A 461 24.17 -15.66 -39.43
N GLY A 462 23.27 -16.61 -39.35
CA GLY A 462 23.46 -17.98 -39.85
C GLY A 462 24.55 -18.76 -39.09
N LYS A 463 24.97 -18.27 -37.92
CA LYS A 463 26.08 -18.85 -37.13
C LYS A 463 25.58 -19.49 -35.85
N LYS A 464 26.28 -20.56 -35.41
CA LYS A 464 26.02 -21.21 -34.13
C LYS A 464 24.54 -21.64 -33.95
N LEU A 465 23.88 -22.06 -35.03
CA LEU A 465 22.46 -22.48 -35.01
C LEU A 465 22.13 -23.55 -33.96
N LYS A 466 23.13 -24.41 -33.60
CA LYS A 466 22.93 -25.39 -32.49
C LYS A 466 22.80 -24.70 -31.13
N LYS A 467 23.61 -23.62 -30.87
CA LYS A 467 23.50 -22.84 -29.64
C LYS A 467 22.17 -22.06 -29.61
N ALA A 468 21.82 -21.42 -30.73
CA ALA A 468 20.55 -20.71 -30.89
C ALA A 468 19.35 -21.62 -30.62
N TYR A 469 19.35 -22.84 -31.21
CA TYR A 469 18.31 -23.84 -30.97
C TYR A 469 18.17 -24.21 -29.49
N ALA A 470 19.28 -24.48 -28.80
CA ALA A 470 19.24 -24.88 -27.39
C ALA A 470 18.71 -23.75 -26.49
N MET A 471 19.03 -22.49 -26.78
CA MET A 471 18.51 -21.33 -26.04
C MET A 471 17.03 -21.11 -26.33
N SER A 472 16.63 -21.09 -27.61
CA SER A 472 15.23 -20.86 -28.00
C SER A 472 14.31 -22.02 -27.58
N LYS A 473 14.84 -23.25 -27.46
CA LYS A 473 14.08 -24.36 -26.90
C LYS A 473 13.65 -24.09 -25.46
N LYS A 474 14.54 -23.55 -24.63
CA LYS A 474 14.21 -23.16 -23.25
C LYS A 474 13.10 -22.10 -23.19
N THR A 475 13.08 -21.16 -24.16
CA THR A 475 12.07 -20.09 -24.16
C THR A 475 10.66 -20.62 -24.44
N ILE A 476 10.49 -21.56 -25.38
CA ILE A 476 9.20 -22.18 -25.67
C ILE A 476 8.77 -23.20 -24.60
N GLU A 477 9.73 -23.78 -23.85
CA GLU A 477 9.42 -24.64 -22.69
C GLU A 477 8.92 -23.79 -21.50
N ALA A 478 9.44 -22.58 -21.33
CA ALA A 478 9.02 -21.66 -20.26
C ALA A 478 7.70 -20.94 -20.59
N GLU A 479 7.55 -20.48 -21.82
CA GLU A 479 6.38 -19.72 -22.29
C GLU A 479 5.88 -20.32 -23.64
N PRO A 480 5.15 -21.43 -23.61
CA PRO A 480 4.79 -22.20 -24.80
C PRO A 480 3.84 -21.47 -25.76
N ASP A 481 3.11 -20.47 -25.28
CA ASP A 481 2.13 -19.70 -26.06
C ASP A 481 2.64 -18.31 -26.48
N ASN A 482 3.90 -17.99 -26.20
CA ASN A 482 4.49 -16.71 -26.62
C ASN A 482 4.83 -16.70 -28.09
N ALA A 483 4.08 -15.92 -28.89
CA ALA A 483 4.23 -15.87 -30.34
C ALA A 483 5.65 -15.49 -30.81
N THR A 484 6.34 -14.61 -30.10
CA THR A 484 7.71 -14.18 -30.42
C THR A 484 8.73 -15.32 -30.20
N TYR A 485 8.55 -16.09 -29.13
CA TYR A 485 9.42 -17.23 -28.84
C TYR A 485 9.16 -18.40 -29.78
N LEU A 486 7.92 -18.64 -30.14
CA LEU A 486 7.51 -19.62 -31.15
C LEU A 486 8.07 -19.26 -32.53
N ASP A 487 8.03 -17.97 -32.91
CA ASP A 487 8.64 -17.47 -34.15
C ASP A 487 10.14 -17.73 -34.17
N THR A 488 10.86 -17.29 -33.14
CA THR A 488 12.32 -17.49 -33.07
C THR A 488 12.69 -18.96 -33.16
N PHE A 489 11.97 -19.84 -32.46
CA PHE A 489 12.24 -21.28 -32.50
C PHE A 489 11.93 -21.89 -33.87
N GLY A 490 10.79 -21.56 -34.43
CA GLY A 490 10.38 -21.99 -35.78
C GLY A 490 11.36 -21.49 -36.84
N TRP A 491 11.81 -20.22 -36.74
CA TRP A 491 12.77 -19.65 -37.67
C TRP A 491 14.14 -20.36 -37.62
N ILE A 492 14.63 -20.70 -36.42
CA ILE A 492 15.87 -21.47 -36.26
C ILE A 492 15.74 -22.86 -36.87
N LEU A 493 14.61 -23.55 -36.72
CA LEU A 493 14.33 -24.84 -37.37
C LEU A 493 14.35 -24.70 -38.91
N TYR A 494 13.70 -23.66 -39.43
CA TYR A 494 13.73 -23.35 -40.86
C TYR A 494 15.14 -23.16 -41.39
N LEU A 495 15.97 -22.36 -40.74
CA LEU A 495 17.35 -22.13 -41.08
C LEU A 495 18.24 -23.38 -40.97
N GLN A 496 17.83 -24.37 -40.18
CA GLN A 496 18.45 -25.70 -40.13
C GLN A 496 17.99 -26.63 -41.27
N GLY A 497 17.14 -26.16 -42.19
CA GLY A 497 16.58 -26.96 -43.29
C GLY A 497 15.37 -27.81 -42.87
N LYS A 498 14.77 -27.56 -41.68
CA LYS A 498 13.69 -28.36 -41.09
C LYS A 498 12.34 -27.65 -41.19
N ALA A 499 11.99 -27.18 -42.39
CA ALA A 499 10.78 -26.40 -42.63
C ALA A 499 9.49 -27.13 -42.16
N LEU A 500 9.43 -28.47 -42.31
CA LEU A 500 8.30 -29.25 -41.88
C LEU A 500 8.13 -29.27 -40.36
N GLU A 501 9.25 -29.32 -39.61
CA GLU A 501 9.26 -29.23 -38.14
C GLU A 501 8.92 -27.82 -37.67
N ALA A 502 9.29 -26.77 -38.42
CA ALA A 502 9.02 -25.36 -38.10
C ALA A 502 7.53 -24.98 -38.18
N LYS A 503 6.83 -25.51 -39.17
CA LYS A 503 5.43 -25.15 -39.50
C LYS A 503 4.47 -25.19 -38.32
N PRO A 504 4.45 -26.21 -37.43
CA PRO A 504 3.56 -26.24 -36.25
C PRO A 504 3.76 -25.06 -35.31
N PHE A 505 4.99 -24.63 -35.09
CA PHE A 505 5.31 -23.50 -34.20
C PHE A 505 4.77 -22.20 -34.76
N PHE A 506 4.93 -21.92 -36.04
CA PHE A 506 4.30 -20.77 -36.68
C PHE A 506 2.77 -20.82 -36.66
N LYS A 507 2.19 -21.97 -36.92
CA LYS A 507 0.74 -22.17 -36.81
C LYS A 507 0.26 -21.86 -35.40
N HIS A 508 1.01 -22.27 -34.39
CA HIS A 508 0.73 -21.96 -32.98
C HIS A 508 0.89 -20.46 -32.70
N ALA A 509 1.98 -19.83 -33.14
CA ALA A 509 2.19 -18.39 -33.00
C ALA A 509 1.01 -17.57 -33.58
N MET A 510 0.44 -17.99 -34.72
CA MET A 510 -0.72 -17.32 -35.33
C MET A 510 -1.98 -17.36 -34.47
N LEU A 511 -2.11 -18.29 -33.53
CA LEU A 511 -3.23 -18.38 -32.59
C LEU A 511 -3.04 -17.41 -31.41
N TYR A 512 -1.80 -17.10 -31.07
CA TYR A 512 -1.44 -16.34 -29.87
C TYR A 512 -0.84 -14.94 -30.18
N GLY A 513 -1.34 -14.29 -31.22
CA GLY A 513 -0.96 -12.91 -31.54
C GLY A 513 0.06 -12.75 -32.67
N GLY A 514 0.59 -13.83 -33.23
CA GLY A 514 1.56 -13.75 -34.35
C GLY A 514 1.05 -13.00 -35.59
N LYS A 515 -0.28 -12.89 -35.77
CA LYS A 515 -0.92 -12.11 -36.83
C LYS A 515 -0.76 -10.59 -36.66
N GLU A 516 -0.35 -10.15 -35.48
CA GLU A 516 -0.09 -8.73 -35.22
C GLU A 516 1.34 -8.33 -35.60
N SER A 517 2.25 -9.30 -35.77
CA SER A 517 3.66 -9.07 -36.13
C SER A 517 3.91 -9.32 -37.61
N VAL A 518 4.41 -8.30 -38.31
CA VAL A 518 4.86 -8.39 -39.71
C VAL A 518 5.96 -9.44 -39.88
N VAL A 519 6.92 -9.48 -38.95
CA VAL A 519 8.06 -10.40 -38.96
C VAL A 519 7.59 -11.85 -38.83
N VAL A 520 6.70 -12.15 -37.88
CA VAL A 520 6.19 -13.51 -37.67
C VAL A 520 5.41 -14.01 -38.88
N MET A 521 4.61 -13.13 -39.50
CA MET A 521 3.88 -13.47 -40.73
C MET A 521 4.83 -13.72 -41.91
N ASP A 522 5.88 -12.91 -42.05
CA ASP A 522 6.89 -13.09 -43.09
C ASP A 522 7.66 -14.40 -42.92
N HIS A 523 8.13 -14.70 -41.72
CA HIS A 523 8.83 -15.95 -41.43
C HIS A 523 7.92 -17.17 -41.68
N TYR A 524 6.66 -17.10 -41.29
CA TYR A 524 5.73 -18.19 -41.56
C TYR A 524 5.49 -18.38 -43.06
N ALA A 525 5.35 -17.30 -43.81
CA ALA A 525 5.20 -17.36 -45.26
C ALA A 525 6.44 -17.98 -45.94
N GLU A 526 7.66 -17.65 -45.48
CA GLU A 526 8.90 -18.29 -45.96
C GLU A 526 8.89 -19.82 -45.74
N VAL A 527 8.48 -20.26 -44.55
CA VAL A 527 8.39 -21.68 -44.21
C VAL A 527 7.36 -22.37 -45.11
N LEU A 528 6.19 -21.78 -45.33
CA LEU A 528 5.15 -22.32 -46.21
C LEU A 528 5.64 -22.37 -47.66
N TYR A 529 6.31 -21.33 -48.12
CA TYR A 529 6.88 -21.29 -49.46
C TYR A 529 7.93 -22.41 -49.68
N ALA A 530 8.81 -22.61 -48.70
CA ALA A 530 9.80 -23.70 -48.76
C ALA A 530 9.13 -25.11 -48.80
N LEU A 531 7.95 -25.24 -48.20
CA LEU A 531 7.13 -26.46 -48.25
C LEU A 531 6.25 -26.57 -49.52
N LYS A 532 6.39 -25.61 -50.46
CA LYS A 532 5.59 -25.51 -51.69
C LYS A 532 4.10 -25.25 -51.48
N GLU A 533 3.74 -24.73 -50.31
CA GLU A 533 2.37 -24.29 -49.97
C GLU A 533 2.17 -22.83 -50.39
N TYR A 534 2.33 -22.57 -51.68
CA TYR A 534 2.44 -21.21 -52.24
C TYR A 534 1.22 -20.34 -51.97
N ASP A 535 0.00 -20.87 -52.15
CA ASP A 535 -1.22 -20.13 -51.94
C ASP A 535 -1.31 -19.58 -50.51
N LEU A 536 -0.99 -20.41 -49.52
CA LEU A 536 -1.03 -20.03 -48.13
C LEU A 536 0.13 -19.06 -47.77
N ALA A 537 1.30 -19.27 -48.35
CA ALA A 537 2.45 -18.36 -48.19
C ALA A 537 2.08 -16.92 -48.63
N PHE A 538 1.47 -16.81 -49.81
CA PHE A 538 1.04 -15.50 -50.32
C PHE A 538 -0.10 -14.88 -49.50
N VAL A 539 -0.96 -15.66 -48.88
CA VAL A 539 -1.96 -15.15 -47.93
C VAL A 539 -1.25 -14.42 -46.78
N TYR A 540 -0.26 -15.06 -46.16
CA TYR A 540 0.45 -14.44 -45.03
C TYR A 540 1.32 -13.26 -45.45
N TRP A 541 2.01 -13.33 -46.60
CA TRP A 541 2.72 -12.16 -47.11
C TRP A 541 1.80 -10.98 -47.43
N ASN A 542 0.61 -11.24 -48.01
CA ASN A 542 -0.36 -10.18 -48.24
C ASN A 542 -0.89 -9.56 -46.93
N LEU A 543 -1.02 -10.33 -45.86
CA LEU A 543 -1.35 -9.82 -44.53
C LEU A 543 -0.21 -9.01 -43.95
N ALA A 544 1.02 -9.49 -44.08
CA ALA A 544 2.23 -8.78 -43.67
C ALA A 544 2.38 -7.43 -44.39
N LEU A 545 2.23 -7.40 -45.73
CA LEU A 545 2.29 -6.18 -46.53
C LEU A 545 1.26 -5.11 -46.10
N LYS A 546 0.05 -5.53 -45.71
CA LYS A 546 -0.99 -4.60 -45.25
C LYS A 546 -0.66 -3.94 -43.91
N LYS A 547 0.19 -4.55 -43.11
CA LYS A 547 0.57 -4.08 -41.78
C LYS A 547 1.98 -3.48 -41.75
N ASN A 548 2.78 -3.68 -42.82
CA ASN A 548 4.17 -3.26 -42.84
C ASN A 548 4.30 -1.74 -42.92
N ASP A 549 4.57 -1.10 -41.78
CA ASP A 549 4.86 0.34 -41.67
C ASP A 549 6.39 0.60 -41.58
N GLY A 550 7.13 -0.16 -42.38
CA GLY A 550 8.59 -0.06 -42.47
C GLY A 550 9.35 -1.11 -41.65
N ASP A 551 8.68 -2.02 -40.94
CA ASP A 551 9.31 -3.10 -40.15
C ASP A 551 10.24 -3.98 -40.98
N ILE A 552 9.82 -4.28 -42.22
CA ILE A 552 10.64 -4.98 -43.23
C ILE A 552 10.73 -4.12 -44.49
N PRO A 553 11.83 -3.42 -44.69
CA PRO A 553 11.97 -2.38 -45.74
C PRO A 553 11.73 -2.89 -47.18
N ASP A 554 12.15 -4.08 -47.50
CA ASP A 554 12.11 -4.65 -48.88
C ASP A 554 11.05 -5.76 -49.04
N LEU A 555 10.05 -5.83 -48.14
CA LEU A 555 9.08 -6.93 -48.12
C LEU A 555 8.30 -7.05 -49.45
N GLU A 556 7.89 -5.92 -50.03
CA GLU A 556 7.11 -5.90 -51.27
C GLU A 556 7.95 -6.50 -52.45
N ARG A 557 9.18 -6.08 -52.60
CA ARG A 557 10.11 -6.62 -53.59
C ARG A 557 10.36 -8.11 -53.39
N LYS A 558 10.59 -8.53 -52.15
CA LYS A 558 10.78 -9.94 -51.79
C LYS A 558 9.57 -10.80 -52.20
N VAL A 559 8.36 -10.35 -51.90
CA VAL A 559 7.12 -11.08 -52.21
C VAL A 559 6.94 -11.19 -53.73
N GLU A 560 7.23 -10.15 -54.52
CA GLU A 560 7.12 -10.19 -55.97
C GLU A 560 8.15 -11.16 -56.61
N GLU A 561 9.39 -11.15 -56.12
CA GLU A 561 10.45 -12.08 -56.54
C GLU A 561 10.02 -13.55 -56.25
N ARG A 562 9.42 -13.83 -55.08
CA ARG A 562 8.88 -15.15 -54.71
C ARG A 562 7.70 -15.56 -55.62
N LYS A 563 6.86 -14.62 -56.01
CA LYS A 563 5.72 -14.84 -56.87
C LYS A 563 6.16 -15.20 -58.31
N GLN A 564 7.20 -14.54 -58.81
CA GLN A 564 7.79 -14.86 -60.12
C GLN A 564 8.45 -16.22 -60.13
N ALA A 565 9.15 -16.57 -59.05
CA ALA A 565 9.82 -17.87 -58.92
C ALA A 565 8.88 -19.04 -58.67
N ALA A 566 7.64 -18.80 -58.27
CA ALA A 566 6.62 -19.83 -58.05
C ALA A 566 5.82 -20.18 -59.34
N LYS A 567 5.92 -19.34 -60.38
CA LYS A 567 5.33 -19.57 -61.71
C LYS A 567 6.18 -20.50 -62.52
#